data_5980651772218776a25cd4f085fd730d
#
_entry.id   5980651772218776a25cd4f085fd730d
#
_cell.length_a   1.000
_cell.length_b   1.000
_cell.length_c   1.000
_cell.angle_alpha   90.00
_cell.angle_beta   90.00
_cell.angle_gamma   90.00
#
_symmetry.space_group_name_H-M   'P 1'
#
loop_
_entity.id
_entity.type
_entity.pdbx_description
1 polymer ?
#
loop_
_entity_poly.entity_id
_entity_poly.type
_entity_poly.pdbx_seq_one_letter_code
_entity_poly.pdbx_strand_id
1 'polypeptide(L)'
;MSIKNELGNLKENDVWSFLLFALYKIRDIPEYSGLSELAYILDKSNLLNLCEYFGGLTITIPKIEDLENLLCGLLIYQYTHVERLTEEEAFNSLSARNVDLKAVRECYYRLSDLLQDYDLTSRAK
;
A
#
# COMPACT_ATOMS: atom_id res chain seq x y z
N MET A 1 -16.47 3.22 -26.29
CA MET A 1 -15.49 4.15 -25.72
C MET A 1 -15.41 3.93 -24.22
N SER A 2 -14.23 3.90 -23.66
CA SER A 2 -14.10 3.66 -22.22
C SER A 2 -14.39 4.92 -21.42
N ILE A 3 -14.96 4.74 -20.24
CA ILE A 3 -15.23 5.85 -19.33
C ILE A 3 -13.94 6.61 -18.99
N LYS A 4 -12.84 5.88 -18.86
CA LYS A 4 -11.55 6.49 -18.59
C LYS A 4 -11.15 7.50 -19.68
N ASN A 5 -11.34 7.14 -20.93
CA ASN A 5 -11.02 8.03 -22.04
C ASN A 5 -11.95 9.24 -22.09
N GLU A 6 -13.23 9.02 -21.83
CA GLU A 6 -14.19 10.10 -21.81
C GLU A 6 -13.87 11.12 -20.72
N LEU A 7 -13.58 10.63 -19.50
CA LEU A 7 -13.24 11.51 -18.40
C LEU A 7 -11.92 12.25 -18.64
N GLY A 8 -10.97 11.61 -19.31
CA GLY A 8 -9.69 12.23 -19.63
C GLY A 8 -9.79 13.31 -20.69
N ASN A 9 -10.81 13.23 -21.55
CA ASN A 9 -10.99 14.18 -22.64
C ASN A 9 -11.87 15.39 -22.31
N LEU A 10 -12.59 15.33 -21.17
CA LEU A 10 -13.44 16.42 -20.75
C LEU A 10 -12.66 17.47 -19.97
N LYS A 11 -13.18 18.68 -19.90
CA LYS A 11 -12.56 19.74 -19.13
C LYS A 11 -12.60 19.36 -17.65
N GLU A 12 -11.41 19.24 -17.10
CA GLU A 12 -11.21 18.61 -15.80
C GLU A 12 -11.92 19.31 -14.65
N ASN A 13 -11.79 20.65 -14.60
CA ASN A 13 -12.25 21.37 -13.41
C ASN A 13 -13.75 21.21 -13.17
N ASP A 14 -14.52 21.17 -14.23
CA ASP A 14 -15.98 21.09 -14.10
C ASP A 14 -16.46 19.67 -13.88
N VAL A 15 -16.02 18.73 -14.72
CA VAL A 15 -16.49 17.35 -14.67
C VAL A 15 -15.95 16.63 -13.45
N TRP A 16 -14.67 16.83 -13.14
CA TRP A 16 -14.07 16.16 -12.00
C TRP A 16 -14.69 16.62 -10.68
N SER A 17 -14.88 17.93 -10.52
CA SER A 17 -15.52 18.47 -9.32
C SER A 17 -16.96 17.95 -9.17
N PHE A 18 -17.66 17.84 -10.29
CA PHE A 18 -19.01 17.31 -10.28
C PHE A 18 -19.03 15.84 -9.87
N LEU A 19 -18.06 15.08 -10.36
CA LEU A 19 -17.93 13.66 -10.00
C LEU A 19 -17.66 13.51 -8.50
N LEU A 20 -16.76 14.31 -7.95
CA LEU A 20 -16.46 14.27 -6.51
C LEU A 20 -17.71 14.54 -5.68
N PHE A 21 -18.49 15.53 -6.09
CA PHE A 21 -19.75 15.85 -5.39
C PHE A 21 -20.75 14.69 -5.48
N ALA A 22 -20.87 14.11 -6.67
CA ALA A 22 -21.77 12.98 -6.88
C ALA A 22 -21.38 11.79 -6.02
N LEU A 23 -20.09 11.46 -5.96
CA LEU A 23 -19.59 10.36 -5.14
C LEU A 23 -19.89 10.58 -3.66
N TYR A 24 -19.77 11.82 -3.20
CA TYR A 24 -20.12 12.14 -1.83
C TYR A 24 -21.59 11.90 -1.55
N LYS A 25 -22.46 12.27 -2.50
CA LYS A 25 -23.91 12.11 -2.34
C LYS A 25 -24.35 10.65 -2.35
N ILE A 26 -23.63 9.78 -3.05
CA ILE A 26 -24.00 8.37 -3.15
C ILE A 26 -23.14 7.48 -2.24
N ARG A 27 -22.48 8.06 -1.24
CA ARG A 27 -21.59 7.32 -0.36
C ARG A 27 -22.27 6.21 0.44
N ASP A 28 -23.58 6.27 0.55
CA ASP A 28 -24.35 5.23 1.27
C ASP A 28 -24.58 3.99 0.41
N ILE A 29 -24.31 4.07 -0.89
CA ILE A 29 -24.40 2.92 -1.78
C ILE A 29 -23.13 2.11 -1.62
N PRO A 30 -23.23 0.80 -1.30
CA PRO A 30 -22.03 0.00 -0.98
C PRO A 30 -20.92 0.06 -2.03
N GLU A 31 -21.27 0.07 -3.31
CA GLU A 31 -20.28 0.10 -4.40
C GLU A 31 -19.47 1.38 -4.41
N TYR A 32 -19.97 2.46 -3.80
CA TYR A 32 -19.31 3.75 -3.81
C TYR A 32 -18.90 4.22 -2.42
N SER A 33 -19.10 3.34 -1.41
CA SER A 33 -18.69 3.65 -0.04
C SER A 33 -17.18 3.80 0.03
N GLY A 34 -16.73 4.92 0.58
CA GLY A 34 -15.30 5.20 0.71
C GLY A 34 -14.66 5.75 -0.55
N LEU A 35 -15.33 5.70 -1.69
CA LEU A 35 -14.75 6.16 -2.94
C LEU A 35 -14.54 7.68 -2.95
N SER A 36 -15.42 8.42 -2.28
CA SER A 36 -15.29 9.88 -2.21
C SER A 36 -14.02 10.26 -1.44
N GLU A 37 -13.70 9.53 -0.39
CA GLU A 37 -12.48 9.76 0.39
C GLU A 37 -11.23 9.41 -0.43
N LEU A 38 -11.28 8.30 -1.16
CA LEU A 38 -10.18 7.92 -2.03
C LEU A 38 -9.94 8.95 -3.13
N ALA A 39 -11.03 9.47 -3.71
CA ALA A 39 -10.93 10.49 -4.74
C ALA A 39 -10.32 11.79 -4.22
N TYR A 40 -10.46 12.03 -2.93
CA TYR A 40 -9.86 13.21 -2.28
C TYR A 40 -8.37 13.04 -2.08
N ILE A 41 -7.93 11.82 -1.81
CA ILE A 41 -6.52 11.51 -1.54
C ILE A 41 -5.75 11.31 -2.84
N LEU A 42 -6.38 10.63 -3.80
CA LEU A 42 -5.76 10.32 -5.07
C LEU A 42 -6.13 11.39 -6.11
N ASP A 43 -5.24 11.63 -7.06
CA ASP A 43 -5.60 12.47 -8.18
C ASP A 43 -6.46 11.68 -9.17
N LYS A 44 -6.95 12.36 -10.20
CA LYS A 44 -7.83 11.75 -11.18
C LYS A 44 -7.20 10.54 -11.85
N SER A 45 -5.98 10.67 -12.30
CA SER A 45 -5.25 9.60 -12.98
C SER A 45 -5.11 8.37 -12.11
N ASN A 46 -4.70 8.57 -10.85
CA ASN A 46 -4.48 7.46 -9.94
C ASN A 46 -5.79 6.78 -9.55
N LEU A 47 -6.86 7.56 -9.37
CA LEU A 47 -8.16 6.97 -9.08
C LEU A 47 -8.66 6.12 -10.26
N LEU A 48 -8.51 6.62 -11.49
CA LEU A 48 -8.93 5.87 -12.67
C LEU A 48 -8.11 4.60 -12.86
N ASN A 49 -6.80 4.68 -12.58
CA ASN A 49 -5.94 3.50 -12.64
C ASN A 49 -6.35 2.47 -11.59
N LEU A 50 -6.70 2.92 -10.38
CA LEU A 50 -7.17 2.03 -9.34
C LEU A 50 -8.42 1.28 -9.79
N CYS A 51 -9.38 1.99 -10.38
CA CYS A 51 -10.60 1.37 -10.88
C CYS A 51 -10.32 0.43 -12.04
N GLU A 52 -9.40 0.77 -12.91
CA GLU A 52 -9.06 -0.06 -14.06
C GLU A 52 -8.42 -1.39 -13.64
N TYR A 53 -7.48 -1.34 -12.69
CA TYR A 53 -6.74 -2.55 -12.29
C TYR A 53 -7.43 -3.35 -11.19
N PHE A 54 -8.22 -2.71 -10.35
CA PHE A 54 -8.84 -3.36 -9.21
C PHE A 54 -10.37 -3.29 -9.23
N GLY A 55 -10.96 -2.84 -10.35
CA GLY A 55 -12.41 -2.73 -10.47
C GLY A 55 -13.09 -4.06 -10.17
N GLY A 56 -14.12 -4.00 -9.35
CA GLY A 56 -14.88 -5.19 -8.96
C GLY A 56 -14.25 -6.04 -7.88
N LEU A 57 -13.02 -5.74 -7.48
CA LEU A 57 -12.32 -6.48 -6.43
C LEU A 57 -12.47 -5.79 -5.09
N THR A 58 -12.45 -6.59 -4.04
CA THR A 58 -12.42 -6.08 -2.67
C THR A 58 -10.98 -6.18 -2.17
N ILE A 59 -10.44 -5.06 -1.69
CA ILE A 59 -9.11 -5.04 -1.11
C ILE A 59 -9.20 -4.51 0.31
N THR A 60 -8.30 -5.00 1.15
CA THR A 60 -8.19 -4.51 2.52
C THR A 60 -6.97 -3.61 2.61
N ILE A 61 -7.20 -2.39 3.08
CA ILE A 61 -6.10 -1.44 3.23
C ILE A 61 -5.59 -1.55 4.67
N PRO A 62 -4.30 -1.85 4.86
CA PRO A 62 -3.75 -1.99 6.20
C PRO A 62 -3.69 -0.65 6.92
N LYS A 63 -3.66 -0.71 8.25
CA LYS A 63 -3.38 0.48 9.05
C LYS A 63 -1.95 0.91 8.79
N ILE A 64 -1.68 2.20 8.99
CA ILE A 64 -0.32 2.70 8.75
C ILE A 64 0.69 2.03 9.67
N GLU A 65 0.29 1.73 10.91
CA GLU A 65 1.15 1.03 11.85
C GLU A 65 1.52 -0.37 11.36
N ASP A 66 0.54 -1.07 10.78
CA ASP A 66 0.79 -2.41 10.24
C ASP A 66 1.75 -2.36 9.06
N LEU A 67 1.59 -1.35 8.20
CA LEU A 67 2.49 -1.17 7.06
C LEU A 67 3.90 -0.81 7.53
N GLU A 68 4.02 0.04 8.54
CA GLU A 68 5.32 0.40 9.12
C GLU A 68 6.00 -0.82 9.72
N ASN A 69 5.25 -1.67 10.43
CA ASN A 69 5.80 -2.90 10.99
C ASN A 69 6.30 -3.83 9.89
N LEU A 70 5.56 -3.92 8.79
CA LEU A 70 5.96 -4.73 7.66
C LEU A 70 7.25 -4.19 7.03
N LEU A 71 7.33 -2.89 6.83
CA LEU A 71 8.53 -2.26 6.26
C LEU A 71 9.74 -2.47 7.15
N CYS A 72 9.56 -2.32 8.47
CA CYS A 72 10.65 -2.57 9.42
C CYS A 72 11.05 -4.04 9.41
N GLY A 73 10.09 -4.96 9.31
CA GLY A 73 10.39 -6.39 9.19
C GLY A 73 11.21 -6.69 7.95
N LEU A 74 10.90 -6.04 6.83
CA LEU A 74 11.66 -6.19 5.61
C LEU A 74 13.08 -5.63 5.74
N LEU A 75 13.24 -4.53 6.45
CA LEU A 75 14.57 -3.98 6.72
C LEU A 75 15.41 -4.96 7.55
N ILE A 76 14.82 -5.56 8.58
CA ILE A 76 15.52 -6.56 9.38
C ILE A 76 15.92 -7.74 8.50
N TYR A 77 15.00 -8.18 7.62
CA TYR A 77 15.29 -9.27 6.70
C TYR A 77 16.49 -8.93 5.81
N GLN A 78 16.51 -7.71 5.26
CA GLN A 78 17.61 -7.26 4.42
C GLN A 78 18.92 -7.23 5.20
N TYR A 79 18.91 -6.67 6.42
CA TYR A 79 20.12 -6.57 7.23
C TYR A 79 20.68 -7.95 7.58
N THR A 80 19.83 -8.91 7.89
CA THR A 80 20.29 -10.22 8.32
C THR A 80 20.65 -11.14 7.15
N HIS A 81 19.89 -11.11 6.07
CA HIS A 81 20.05 -12.07 4.98
C HIS A 81 20.90 -11.55 3.82
N VAL A 82 20.94 -10.25 3.62
CA VAL A 82 21.73 -9.65 2.55
C VAL A 82 23.01 -9.03 3.08
N GLU A 83 22.92 -8.22 4.13
CA GLU A 83 24.06 -7.53 4.71
C GLU A 83 24.76 -8.34 5.80
N ARG A 84 24.19 -9.48 6.17
CA ARG A 84 24.80 -10.44 7.10
C ARG A 84 25.00 -9.93 8.52
N LEU A 85 24.19 -9.00 8.96
CA LEU A 85 24.18 -8.58 10.36
C LEU A 85 23.49 -9.64 11.21
N THR A 86 23.82 -9.67 12.50
CA THR A 86 23.05 -10.52 13.43
C THR A 86 21.69 -9.90 13.65
N GLU A 87 20.74 -10.73 14.11
CA GLU A 87 19.41 -10.22 14.44
C GLU A 87 19.48 -9.10 15.47
N GLU A 88 20.35 -9.26 16.48
CA GLU A 88 20.53 -8.27 17.50
C GLU A 88 21.00 -6.93 16.94
N GLU A 89 21.99 -6.97 16.07
CA GLU A 89 22.47 -5.76 15.40
C GLU A 89 21.39 -5.10 14.57
N ALA A 90 20.65 -5.92 13.82
CA ALA A 90 19.58 -5.41 12.97
C ALA A 90 18.47 -4.75 13.79
N PHE A 91 18.05 -5.40 14.87
CA PHE A 91 17.00 -4.83 15.73
C PHE A 91 17.49 -3.58 16.45
N ASN A 92 18.77 -3.55 16.84
CA ASN A 92 19.33 -2.36 17.47
C ASN A 92 19.33 -1.16 16.53
N SER A 93 19.43 -1.37 15.25
CA SER A 93 19.38 -0.29 14.26
C SER A 93 18.02 0.40 14.22
N LEU A 94 16.97 -0.26 14.72
CA LEU A 94 15.63 0.31 14.78
C LEU A 94 15.31 0.98 16.11
N SER A 95 16.23 0.95 17.06
CA SER A 95 15.94 1.45 18.42
C SER A 95 15.60 2.94 18.46
N ALA A 96 16.08 3.70 17.48
CA ALA A 96 15.77 5.12 17.40
C ALA A 96 14.40 5.41 16.79
N ARG A 97 13.76 4.40 16.21
CA ARG A 97 12.45 4.55 15.60
C ARG A 97 11.36 4.26 16.64
N ASN A 98 10.28 5.00 16.54
CA ASN A 98 9.15 4.79 17.45
C ASN A 98 8.24 3.69 16.87
N VAL A 99 8.70 2.44 16.96
CA VAL A 99 7.96 1.29 16.46
C VAL A 99 7.83 0.23 17.54
N ASP A 100 6.81 -0.62 17.39
CA ASP A 100 6.59 -1.76 18.29
C ASP A 100 7.52 -2.89 17.88
N LEU A 101 8.63 -3.05 18.57
CA LEU A 101 9.64 -4.05 18.24
C LEU A 101 9.08 -5.47 18.26
N LYS A 102 8.11 -5.75 19.12
CA LYS A 102 7.49 -7.07 19.17
C LYS A 102 6.73 -7.35 17.89
N ALA A 103 5.95 -6.38 17.42
CA ALA A 103 5.21 -6.53 16.16
C ALA A 103 6.15 -6.64 14.97
N VAL A 104 7.23 -5.86 14.97
CA VAL A 104 8.24 -5.93 13.91
C VAL A 104 8.90 -7.32 13.89
N ARG A 105 9.20 -7.86 15.07
CA ARG A 105 9.82 -9.19 15.18
C ARG A 105 8.89 -10.27 14.62
N GLU A 106 7.60 -10.18 14.94
CA GLU A 106 6.62 -11.12 14.40
C GLU A 106 6.54 -11.04 12.88
N CYS A 107 6.54 -9.83 12.34
CA CYS A 107 6.56 -9.61 10.90
C CYS A 107 7.83 -10.17 10.27
N TYR A 108 8.97 -9.94 10.89
CA TYR A 108 10.25 -10.45 10.39
C TYR A 108 10.26 -11.97 10.31
N TYR A 109 9.80 -12.65 11.36
CA TYR A 109 9.79 -14.12 11.35
C TYR A 109 8.82 -14.66 10.31
N ARG A 110 7.66 -14.01 10.15
CA ARG A 110 6.71 -14.41 9.12
C ARG A 110 7.30 -14.21 7.73
N LEU A 111 7.97 -13.09 7.50
CA LEU A 111 8.63 -12.82 6.21
C LEU A 111 9.75 -13.82 5.95
N SER A 112 10.52 -14.18 6.97
CA SER A 112 11.58 -15.16 6.83
C SER A 112 11.04 -16.49 6.35
N ASP A 113 9.91 -16.93 6.92
CA ASP A 113 9.26 -18.17 6.50
C ASP A 113 8.76 -18.08 5.07
N LEU A 114 8.11 -16.96 4.71
CA LEU A 114 7.55 -16.79 3.38
C LEU A 114 8.61 -16.62 2.29
N LEU A 115 9.72 -15.96 2.61
CA LEU A 115 10.77 -15.68 1.65
C LEU A 115 11.88 -16.73 1.65
N GLN A 116 11.73 -17.74 2.47
CA GLN A 116 12.71 -18.82 2.59
C GLN A 116 13.00 -19.49 1.25
N ASP A 117 11.97 -19.68 0.44
CA ASP A 117 12.06 -20.30 -0.87
C ASP A 117 12.50 -19.32 -1.95
N TYR A 118 12.68 -18.05 -1.60
CA TYR A 118 13.00 -16.99 -2.54
C TYR A 118 14.47 -16.65 -2.40
N ASP A 119 15.28 -17.14 -3.32
CA ASP A 119 16.72 -16.98 -3.22
C ASP A 119 17.17 -15.59 -3.67
N LEU A 120 17.21 -14.67 -2.72
CA LEU A 120 17.68 -13.31 -2.97
C LEU A 120 19.14 -13.27 -3.35
N THR A 121 19.92 -14.19 -2.80
CA THR A 121 21.35 -14.27 -3.10
C THR A 121 21.56 -14.63 -4.57
N SER A 122 20.78 -15.57 -5.07
CA SER A 122 20.83 -15.97 -6.47
C SER A 122 20.47 -14.81 -7.39
N ARG A 123 19.48 -14.01 -6.99
CA ARG A 123 19.06 -12.86 -7.76
C ARG A 123 20.06 -11.71 -7.74
N ALA A 124 20.79 -11.59 -6.65
CA ALA A 124 21.79 -10.55 -6.50
C ALA A 124 23.02 -10.81 -7.35
N LYS A 125 23.15 -12.01 -7.85
CA LYS A 125 24.24 -12.34 -8.77
C LYS A 125 23.88 -11.90 -10.18
#